data_39c21427909c0de352faa7a68eb0e33c
#
_entry.id   39c21427909c0de352faa7a68eb0e33c
#
_cell.length_a   1.000
_cell.length_b   1.000
_cell.length_c   1.000
_cell.angle_alpha   90.00
_cell.angle_beta   90.00
_cell.angle_gamma   90.00
#
_symmetry.space_group_name_H-M   'P 1'
#
loop_
_entity.id
_entity.type
_entity.pdbx_description
1 polymer ?
#
loop_
_entity_poly.entity_id
_entity_poly.type
_entity_poly.pdbx_seq_one_letter_code
_entity_poly.pdbx_strand_id
1 'polypeptide(L)'
;VRDVIMRARRAARRADAIIASDYGSCLVTGRTVTRVRPRKAQLFVDSRYNLLDFRGITACTPNESEVEALTGQRTGDDKRALEKAGRSLLRKIAAEAVLVTRGSRGMALFEPRTLTQKINIHGSDEVADVTGAGDTVIATFALARAAGATFQGAARLANYAGGLVVMKSGSA
;
A
#
# COMPACT_ATOMS: atom_id res chain seq x y z
N VAL A 1 14.58 -4.67 20.86
CA VAL A 1 14.46 -3.70 19.75
C VAL A 1 15.76 -3.59 18.96
N ARG A 2 16.91 -3.28 19.63
CA ARG A 2 18.20 -3.06 18.94
C ARG A 2 18.65 -4.28 18.12
N ASP A 3 18.51 -5.47 18.65
CA ASP A 3 18.88 -6.72 17.99
C ASP A 3 18.00 -7.02 16.77
N VAL A 4 16.70 -6.79 16.89
CA VAL A 4 15.75 -6.94 15.77
C VAL A 4 16.11 -5.99 14.62
N ILE A 5 16.41 -4.72 14.93
CA ILE A 5 16.83 -3.74 13.92
C ILE A 5 18.11 -4.18 13.21
N MET A 6 19.09 -4.73 13.95
CA MET A 6 20.34 -5.21 13.35
C MET A 6 20.11 -6.39 12.40
N ARG A 7 19.30 -7.36 12.82
CA ARG A 7 18.92 -8.51 11.97
C ARG A 7 18.18 -8.08 10.72
N ALA A 8 17.16 -7.22 10.88
CA ALA A 8 16.39 -6.66 9.76
C ALA A 8 17.30 -5.88 8.79
N ARG A 9 18.22 -5.05 9.30
CA ARG A 9 19.19 -4.32 8.48
C ARG A 9 20.13 -5.25 7.70
N ARG A 10 20.55 -6.37 8.30
CA ARG A 10 21.39 -7.37 7.62
C ARG A 10 20.63 -8.05 6.48
N ALA A 11 19.38 -8.45 6.73
CA ALA A 11 18.51 -9.05 5.71
C ALA A 11 18.20 -8.06 4.58
N ALA A 12 17.90 -6.81 4.90
CA ALA A 12 17.55 -5.78 3.93
C ALA A 12 18.68 -5.42 2.95
N ARG A 13 19.96 -5.71 3.28
CA ARG A 13 21.11 -5.34 2.40
C ARG A 13 21.02 -5.90 0.99
N ARG A 14 20.34 -7.04 0.79
CA ARG A 14 20.18 -7.74 -0.49
C ARG A 14 18.77 -7.63 -1.05
N ALA A 15 17.89 -6.89 -0.39
CA ALA A 15 16.52 -6.73 -0.81
C ALA A 15 16.40 -5.62 -1.87
N ASP A 16 15.65 -5.89 -2.92
CA ASP A 16 15.25 -4.90 -3.92
C ASP A 16 14.02 -4.12 -3.46
N ALA A 17 13.15 -4.76 -2.67
CA ALA A 17 11.99 -4.16 -2.05
C ALA A 17 11.85 -4.57 -0.58
N ILE A 18 11.27 -3.69 0.23
CA ILE A 18 10.96 -3.91 1.63
C ILE A 18 9.49 -3.55 1.83
N ILE A 19 8.74 -4.41 2.49
CA ILE A 19 7.40 -4.13 2.98
C ILE A 19 7.49 -3.87 4.48
N ALA A 20 7.03 -2.70 4.91
CA ALA A 20 6.87 -2.34 6.32
C ALA A 20 5.38 -2.42 6.66
N SER A 21 5.01 -3.46 7.43
CA SER A 21 3.64 -3.70 7.89
C SER A 21 3.53 -3.26 9.36
N ASP A 22 2.70 -2.25 9.63
CA ASP A 22 2.52 -1.64 10.95
C ASP A 22 1.08 -1.79 11.45
N TYR A 23 0.90 -2.67 12.40
CA TYR A 23 -0.35 -2.91 13.12
C TYR A 23 -0.39 -2.22 14.49
N GLY A 24 0.39 -1.16 14.69
CA GLY A 24 0.40 -0.38 15.94
C GLY A 24 1.24 -0.97 17.07
N SER A 25 2.16 -1.92 16.77
CA SER A 25 3.05 -2.56 17.75
C SER A 25 4.19 -1.66 18.25
N CYS A 26 4.30 -0.43 17.76
CA CYS A 26 5.37 0.53 18.03
C CYS A 26 6.79 0.05 17.63
N LEU A 27 6.92 -1.12 17.02
CA LEU A 27 8.21 -1.63 16.52
C LEU A 27 8.49 -1.11 15.11
N VAL A 28 7.49 -1.17 14.23
CA VAL A 28 7.56 -0.70 12.84
C VAL A 28 7.12 0.75 12.81
N THR A 29 8.08 1.66 12.77
CA THR A 29 7.86 3.11 12.72
C THR A 29 8.70 3.72 11.60
N GLY A 30 8.38 4.91 11.12
CA GLY A 30 9.19 5.61 10.12
C GLY A 30 10.66 5.70 10.52
N ARG A 31 10.95 5.90 11.82
CA ARG A 31 12.31 5.96 12.36
C ARG A 31 13.04 4.60 12.30
N THR A 32 12.36 3.51 12.66
CA THR A 32 12.99 2.17 12.64
C THR A 32 13.20 1.70 11.21
N VAL A 33 12.23 1.93 10.32
CA VAL A 33 12.32 1.56 8.90
C VAL A 33 13.44 2.34 8.19
N THR A 34 13.59 3.63 8.44
CA THR A 34 14.71 4.44 7.89
C THR A 34 16.08 3.89 8.30
N ARG A 35 16.21 3.31 9.49
CA ARG A 35 17.46 2.69 9.96
C ARG A 35 17.75 1.35 9.28
N VAL A 36 16.72 0.65 8.82
CA VAL A 36 16.81 -0.68 8.19
C VAL A 36 16.98 -0.58 6.68
N ARG A 37 16.28 0.35 6.03
CA ARG A 37 16.19 0.47 4.59
C ARG A 37 17.52 0.85 3.95
N PRO A 38 18.09 0.06 3.01
CA PRO A 38 19.15 0.51 2.11
C PRO A 38 18.61 1.59 1.15
N ARG A 39 19.44 2.55 0.77
CA ARG A 39 19.02 3.65 -0.12
C ARG A 39 18.42 3.19 -1.45
N LYS A 40 18.91 2.07 -2.00
CA LYS A 40 18.46 1.52 -3.28
C LYS A 40 17.17 0.71 -3.20
N ALA A 41 16.79 0.24 -2.01
CA ALA A 41 15.62 -0.62 -1.86
C ALA A 41 14.33 0.19 -1.95
N GLN A 42 13.37 -0.31 -2.71
CA GLN A 42 12.01 0.22 -2.74
C GLN A 42 11.33 -0.02 -1.38
N LEU A 43 10.57 0.93 -0.88
CA LEU A 43 9.87 0.82 0.39
C LEU A 43 8.36 0.91 0.17
N PHE A 44 7.68 -0.16 0.53
CA PHE A 44 6.22 -0.23 0.56
C PHE A 44 5.76 -0.23 2.01
N VAL A 45 4.68 0.48 2.29
CA VAL A 45 4.17 0.62 3.66
C VAL A 45 2.69 0.29 3.69
N ASP A 46 2.35 -0.64 4.58
CA ASP A 46 1.00 -0.90 5.04
C ASP A 46 0.92 -0.51 6.52
N SER A 47 0.25 0.58 6.84
CA SER A 47 0.15 1.07 8.20
C SER A 47 -1.26 1.56 8.48
N ARG A 48 -1.91 0.85 9.39
CA ARG A 48 -3.30 1.13 9.76
C ARG A 48 -3.49 2.45 10.51
N TYR A 49 -2.48 2.88 11.31
CA TYR A 49 -2.64 4.01 12.22
C TYR A 49 -1.62 5.12 12.02
N ASN A 50 -0.42 4.79 11.57
CA ASN A 50 0.72 5.72 11.61
C ASN A 50 1.33 6.00 10.23
N LEU A 51 0.54 5.87 9.15
CA LEU A 51 1.06 6.02 7.79
C LEU A 51 1.77 7.35 7.55
N LEU A 52 1.34 8.42 8.22
CA LEU A 52 1.96 9.75 8.10
C LEU A 52 3.38 9.85 8.70
N ASP A 53 3.80 8.89 9.53
CA ASP A 53 5.17 8.81 10.06
C ASP A 53 6.19 8.33 9.03
N PHE A 54 5.70 7.73 7.93
CA PHE A 54 6.54 7.22 6.86
C PHE A 54 6.62 8.25 5.73
N ARG A 55 7.81 8.70 5.41
CA ARG A 55 8.04 9.69 4.35
C ARG A 55 9.07 9.22 3.33
N GLY A 56 8.95 9.69 2.10
CA GLY A 56 9.86 9.32 1.02
C GLY A 56 9.81 7.82 0.70
N ILE A 57 8.62 7.25 0.77
CA ILE A 57 8.36 5.84 0.48
C ILE A 57 8.08 5.64 -1.01
N THR A 58 8.31 4.42 -1.50
CA THR A 58 7.95 4.08 -2.87
C THR A 58 6.43 4.05 -3.03
N ALA A 59 5.72 3.30 -2.19
CA ALA A 59 4.26 3.32 -2.22
C ALA A 59 3.64 2.82 -0.92
N CYS A 60 2.32 3.03 -0.79
CA CYS A 60 1.47 2.45 0.24
C CYS A 60 0.12 2.03 -0.35
N THR A 61 -0.59 1.17 0.39
CA THR A 61 -1.86 0.58 -0.06
C THR A 61 -3.00 0.80 0.95
N PRO A 62 -3.27 2.05 1.38
CA PRO A 62 -4.34 2.29 2.33
C PRO A 62 -5.71 1.95 1.74
N ASN A 63 -6.63 1.54 2.59
CA ASN A 63 -8.02 1.46 2.21
C ASN A 63 -8.70 2.84 2.27
N GLU A 64 -9.91 2.94 1.75
CA GLU A 64 -10.65 4.19 1.66
C GLU A 64 -10.91 4.82 3.03
N SER A 65 -11.28 4.02 4.04
CA SER A 65 -11.52 4.48 5.41
C SER A 65 -10.24 5.04 6.06
N GLU A 66 -9.10 4.42 5.80
CA GLU A 66 -7.79 4.92 6.26
C GLU A 66 -7.43 6.24 5.59
N VAL A 67 -7.67 6.38 4.29
CA VAL A 67 -7.47 7.66 3.58
C VAL A 67 -8.36 8.75 4.16
N GLU A 68 -9.62 8.45 4.44
CA GLU A 68 -10.56 9.38 5.08
C GLU A 68 -10.09 9.83 6.46
N ALA A 69 -9.65 8.88 7.30
CA ALA A 69 -9.12 9.18 8.63
C ALA A 69 -7.85 10.06 8.58
N LEU A 70 -6.92 9.78 7.65
CA LEU A 70 -5.66 10.51 7.50
C LEU A 70 -5.81 11.90 6.89
N THR A 71 -6.86 12.12 6.09
CA THR A 71 -7.06 13.37 5.36
C THR A 71 -8.17 14.24 5.93
N GLY A 72 -9.05 13.68 6.75
CA GLY A 72 -10.27 14.32 7.26
C GLY A 72 -11.33 14.53 6.18
N GLN A 73 -11.24 13.83 5.03
CA GLN A 73 -12.13 13.99 3.88
C GLN A 73 -12.87 12.71 3.64
N ARG A 74 -14.21 12.73 3.72
CA ARG A 74 -15.03 11.60 3.27
C ARG A 74 -14.97 11.50 1.76
N THR A 75 -14.71 10.31 1.25
CA THR A 75 -14.56 10.05 -0.18
C THR A 75 -15.79 9.40 -0.79
N GLY A 76 -16.32 8.36 -0.18
CA GLY A 76 -17.52 7.66 -0.65
C GLY A 76 -17.53 7.46 -2.17
N ASP A 77 -18.63 7.83 -2.82
CA ASP A 77 -18.77 7.76 -4.28
C ASP A 77 -18.33 9.05 -5.00
N ASP A 78 -17.94 10.08 -4.24
CA ASP A 78 -17.47 11.33 -4.82
C ASP A 78 -16.04 11.19 -5.37
N LYS A 79 -15.97 11.17 -6.69
CA LYS A 79 -14.70 11.07 -7.44
C LYS A 79 -13.75 12.24 -7.16
N ARG A 80 -14.30 13.46 -6.95
CA ARG A 80 -13.50 14.66 -6.66
C ARG A 80 -12.93 14.62 -5.25
N ALA A 81 -13.74 14.16 -4.30
CA ALA A 81 -13.29 13.99 -2.92
C ALA A 81 -12.17 12.93 -2.83
N LEU A 82 -12.31 11.78 -3.51
CA LEU A 82 -11.28 10.75 -3.61
C LEU A 82 -10.00 11.30 -4.24
N GLU A 83 -10.11 12.03 -5.34
CA GLU A 83 -8.96 12.67 -6.01
C GLU A 83 -8.22 13.60 -5.06
N LYS A 84 -8.94 14.48 -4.39
CA LYS A 84 -8.38 15.44 -3.44
C LYS A 84 -7.69 14.74 -2.26
N ALA A 85 -8.33 13.71 -1.69
CA ALA A 85 -7.81 12.95 -0.56
C ALA A 85 -6.54 12.17 -0.95
N GLY A 86 -6.58 11.40 -2.06
CA GLY A 86 -5.42 10.63 -2.54
C GLY A 86 -4.23 11.53 -2.88
N ARG A 87 -4.46 12.66 -3.55
CA ARG A 87 -3.40 13.65 -3.84
C ARG A 87 -2.86 14.31 -2.58
N SER A 88 -3.71 14.58 -1.60
CA SER A 88 -3.28 15.14 -0.31
C SER A 88 -2.36 14.16 0.41
N LEU A 89 -2.75 12.89 0.49
CA LEU A 89 -1.95 11.84 1.13
C LEU A 89 -0.61 11.66 0.41
N LEU A 90 -0.62 11.51 -0.93
CA LEU A 90 0.59 11.38 -1.75
C LEU A 90 1.63 12.47 -1.43
N ARG A 91 1.18 13.74 -1.33
CA ARG A 91 2.05 14.86 -0.99
C ARG A 91 2.52 14.83 0.46
N LYS A 92 1.60 14.54 1.42
CA LYS A 92 1.93 14.53 2.85
C LYS A 92 3.05 13.54 3.19
N ILE A 93 3.04 12.37 2.57
CA ILE A 93 4.04 11.33 2.83
C ILE A 93 5.20 11.34 1.82
N ALA A 94 5.17 12.22 0.83
CA ALA A 94 6.17 12.30 -0.25
C ALA A 94 6.42 10.91 -0.90
N ALA A 95 5.35 10.19 -1.19
CA ALA A 95 5.42 8.88 -1.85
C ALA A 95 5.54 9.02 -3.38
N GLU A 96 6.11 8.00 -4.03
CA GLU A 96 6.10 7.89 -5.49
C GLU A 96 4.71 7.44 -5.99
N ALA A 97 3.99 6.63 -5.20
CA ALA A 97 2.62 6.25 -5.51
C ALA A 97 1.78 5.98 -4.24
N VAL A 98 0.46 6.15 -4.36
CA VAL A 98 -0.55 5.70 -3.39
C VAL A 98 -1.58 4.87 -4.15
N LEU A 99 -1.76 3.61 -3.74
CA LEU A 99 -2.77 2.70 -4.28
C LEU A 99 -3.90 2.55 -3.25
N VAL A 100 -5.00 3.27 -3.45
CA VAL A 100 -6.15 3.21 -2.54
C VAL A 100 -7.02 2.00 -2.90
N THR A 101 -7.23 1.09 -1.95
CA THR A 101 -8.14 -0.04 -2.12
C THR A 101 -9.56 0.36 -1.71
N ARG A 102 -10.57 -0.05 -2.49
CA ARG A 102 -11.95 0.42 -2.37
C ARG A 102 -12.98 -0.72 -2.34
N GLY A 103 -12.57 -1.91 -1.90
CA GLY A 103 -13.43 -3.09 -1.88
C GLY A 103 -14.00 -3.42 -3.26
N SER A 104 -15.31 -3.62 -3.36
CA SER A 104 -16.02 -3.90 -4.63
C SER A 104 -15.89 -2.79 -5.68
N ARG A 105 -15.45 -1.59 -5.31
CA ARG A 105 -15.17 -0.49 -6.24
C ARG A 105 -13.77 -0.52 -6.85
N GLY A 106 -13.01 -1.60 -6.64
CA GLY A 106 -11.68 -1.78 -7.19
C GLY A 106 -10.62 -0.93 -6.50
N MET A 107 -9.77 -0.26 -7.26
CA MET A 107 -8.64 0.52 -6.73
C MET A 107 -8.47 1.86 -7.46
N ALA A 108 -7.82 2.80 -6.80
CA ALA A 108 -7.41 4.08 -7.38
C ALA A 108 -5.92 4.30 -7.15
N LEU A 109 -5.16 4.47 -8.23
CA LEU A 109 -3.72 4.73 -8.20
C LEU A 109 -3.44 6.21 -8.42
N PHE A 110 -2.65 6.78 -7.52
CA PHE A 110 -2.19 8.16 -7.54
C PHE A 110 -0.67 8.19 -7.66
N GLU A 111 -0.17 8.87 -8.70
CA GLU A 111 1.25 9.14 -8.93
C GLU A 111 1.45 10.64 -9.11
N PRO A 112 2.65 11.22 -8.82
CA PRO A 112 2.91 12.63 -9.06
C PRO A 112 2.77 12.98 -10.54
N ARG A 113 2.10 14.10 -10.84
CA ARG A 113 1.99 14.66 -12.20
C ARG A 113 1.28 13.77 -13.24
N THR A 114 0.59 12.73 -12.82
CA THR A 114 -0.22 11.89 -13.71
C THR A 114 -1.69 12.00 -13.34
N LEU A 115 -2.58 11.62 -14.27
CA LEU A 115 -3.99 11.47 -13.94
C LEU A 115 -4.20 10.25 -13.05
N THR A 116 -5.19 10.34 -12.15
CA THR A 116 -5.57 9.21 -11.29
C THR A 116 -6.09 8.07 -12.14
N GLN A 117 -5.52 6.90 -11.93
CA GLN A 117 -5.89 5.70 -12.67
C GLN A 117 -6.85 4.88 -11.81
N LYS A 118 -8.03 4.60 -12.37
CA LYS A 118 -8.99 3.68 -11.76
C LYS A 118 -8.75 2.29 -12.28
N ILE A 119 -8.78 1.32 -11.37
CA ILE A 119 -8.62 -0.09 -11.66
C ILE A 119 -9.90 -0.75 -11.17
N ASN A 120 -10.72 -1.21 -12.13
CA ASN A 120 -11.95 -1.91 -11.78
C ASN A 120 -11.64 -3.23 -11.10
N ILE A 121 -12.54 -3.67 -10.22
CA ILE A 121 -12.41 -4.96 -9.54
C ILE A 121 -12.28 -6.09 -10.55
N HIS A 122 -11.49 -7.09 -10.22
CA HIS A 122 -11.45 -8.36 -10.93
C HIS A 122 -12.05 -9.44 -10.04
N GLY A 123 -13.03 -10.15 -10.56
CA GLY A 123 -13.78 -11.18 -9.84
C GLY A 123 -15.29 -10.89 -9.78
N SER A 124 -16.03 -11.73 -9.06
CA SER A 124 -17.46 -11.52 -8.81
C SER A 124 -17.69 -10.57 -7.63
N ASP A 125 -18.88 -9.97 -7.57
CA ASP A 125 -19.33 -9.17 -6.43
C ASP A 125 -19.59 -10.05 -5.17
N GLU A 126 -19.56 -11.38 -5.32
CA GLU A 126 -19.69 -12.31 -4.21
C GLU A 126 -18.36 -12.41 -3.47
N VAL A 127 -18.29 -11.70 -2.37
CA VAL A 127 -17.13 -11.72 -1.46
C VAL A 127 -17.30 -12.82 -0.44
N ALA A 128 -16.44 -13.84 -0.47
CA ALA A 128 -16.45 -14.91 0.51
C ALA A 128 -15.74 -14.51 1.81
N ASP A 129 -14.54 -13.95 1.72
CA ASP A 129 -13.74 -13.48 2.86
C ASP A 129 -12.75 -12.38 2.40
N VAL A 130 -12.66 -11.30 3.15
CA VAL A 130 -11.72 -10.20 2.88
C VAL A 130 -10.41 -10.31 3.65
N THR A 131 -10.28 -11.32 4.52
CA THR A 131 -9.11 -11.51 5.38
C THR A 131 -7.86 -11.78 4.53
N GLY A 132 -6.79 -11.02 4.77
CA GLY A 132 -5.53 -11.17 4.03
C GLY A 132 -5.50 -10.54 2.63
N ALA A 133 -6.63 -10.01 2.13
CA ALA A 133 -6.67 -9.36 0.82
C ALA A 133 -5.72 -8.15 0.75
N GLY A 134 -5.67 -7.31 1.77
CA GLY A 134 -4.76 -6.17 1.86
C GLY A 134 -3.29 -6.58 1.83
N ASP A 135 -2.93 -7.59 2.61
CA ASP A 135 -1.57 -8.15 2.65
C ASP A 135 -1.17 -8.72 1.29
N THR A 136 -2.08 -9.42 0.63
CA THR A 136 -1.85 -9.94 -0.73
C THR A 136 -1.67 -8.82 -1.75
N VAL A 137 -2.46 -7.76 -1.64
CA VAL A 137 -2.36 -6.59 -2.52
C VAL A 137 -0.99 -5.93 -2.39
N ILE A 138 -0.54 -5.60 -1.16
CA ILE A 138 0.75 -4.94 -1.00
C ILE A 138 1.92 -5.85 -1.37
N ALA A 139 1.84 -7.14 -1.05
CA ALA A 139 2.89 -8.11 -1.40
C ALA A 139 3.04 -8.24 -2.92
N THR A 140 1.93 -8.40 -3.65
CA THR A 140 1.93 -8.50 -5.12
C THR A 140 2.39 -7.19 -5.75
N PHE A 141 1.92 -6.05 -5.24
CA PHE A 141 2.31 -4.73 -5.73
C PHE A 141 3.81 -4.49 -5.58
N ALA A 142 4.39 -4.80 -4.42
CA ALA A 142 5.81 -4.66 -4.14
C ALA A 142 6.66 -5.59 -5.01
N LEU A 143 6.26 -6.86 -5.14
CA LEU A 143 6.96 -7.84 -5.96
C LEU A 143 6.99 -7.46 -7.44
N ALA A 144 5.83 -7.07 -7.99
CA ALA A 144 5.73 -6.64 -9.38
C ALA A 144 6.59 -5.38 -9.65
N ARG A 145 6.59 -4.43 -8.71
CA ARG A 145 7.46 -3.24 -8.79
C ARG A 145 8.94 -3.59 -8.73
N ALA A 146 9.34 -4.48 -7.83
CA ALA A 146 10.72 -4.96 -7.73
C ALA A 146 11.15 -5.69 -9.01
N ALA A 147 10.24 -6.37 -9.70
CA ALA A 147 10.46 -7.00 -11.00
C ALA A 147 10.46 -6.01 -12.18
N GLY A 148 10.33 -4.69 -11.95
CA GLY A 148 10.41 -3.66 -12.99
C GLY A 148 9.08 -3.27 -13.65
N ALA A 149 7.94 -3.78 -13.17
CA ALA A 149 6.64 -3.34 -13.68
C ALA A 149 6.40 -1.85 -13.39
N THR A 150 5.63 -1.15 -14.22
CA THR A 150 5.12 0.20 -13.91
C THR A 150 4.20 0.15 -12.70
N PHE A 151 3.94 1.28 -12.02
CA PHE A 151 2.96 1.31 -10.92
C PHE A 151 1.58 0.85 -11.39
N GLN A 152 1.16 1.24 -12.60
CA GLN A 152 -0.11 0.78 -13.18
C GLN A 152 -0.13 -0.73 -13.40
N GLY A 153 0.93 -1.32 -13.98
CA GLY A 153 1.02 -2.76 -14.19
C GLY A 153 1.01 -3.54 -12.88
N ALA A 154 1.79 -3.08 -11.89
CA ALA A 154 1.84 -3.66 -10.56
C ALA A 154 0.48 -3.58 -9.84
N ALA A 155 -0.22 -2.44 -9.94
CA ALA A 155 -1.53 -2.27 -9.34
C ALA A 155 -2.61 -3.17 -9.98
N ARG A 156 -2.56 -3.40 -11.30
CA ARG A 156 -3.43 -4.39 -11.96
C ARG A 156 -3.17 -5.80 -11.47
N LEU A 157 -1.92 -6.22 -11.37
CA LEU A 157 -1.56 -7.54 -10.83
C LEU A 157 -2.01 -7.69 -9.37
N ALA A 158 -1.81 -6.67 -8.54
CA ALA A 158 -2.26 -6.65 -7.17
C ALA A 158 -3.79 -6.75 -7.05
N ASN A 159 -4.54 -6.09 -7.96
CA ASN A 159 -6.00 -6.20 -8.02
C ASN A 159 -6.46 -7.61 -8.39
N TYR A 160 -5.82 -8.28 -9.36
CA TYR A 160 -6.11 -9.68 -9.67
C TYR A 160 -5.84 -10.60 -8.47
N ALA A 161 -4.67 -10.45 -7.83
CA ALA A 161 -4.30 -11.27 -6.68
C ALA A 161 -5.25 -11.08 -5.50
N GLY A 162 -5.59 -9.81 -5.17
CA GLY A 162 -6.58 -9.49 -4.13
C GLY A 162 -7.96 -10.06 -4.43
N GLY A 163 -8.41 -9.95 -5.69
CA GLY A 163 -9.69 -10.54 -6.13
C GLY A 163 -9.73 -12.06 -5.98
N LEU A 164 -8.64 -12.76 -6.30
CA LEU A 164 -8.55 -14.21 -6.10
C LEU A 164 -8.62 -14.63 -4.63
N VAL A 165 -8.05 -13.83 -3.72
CA VAL A 165 -8.07 -14.11 -2.27
C VAL A 165 -9.48 -13.97 -1.72
N VAL A 166 -10.21 -12.90 -2.07
CA VAL A 166 -11.58 -12.69 -1.54
C VAL A 166 -12.60 -13.72 -2.04
N MET A 167 -12.30 -14.43 -3.13
CA MET A 167 -13.14 -15.53 -3.62
C MET A 167 -12.88 -16.86 -2.91
N LYS A 168 -11.82 -16.97 -2.11
CA LYS A 168 -11.52 -18.17 -1.32
C LYS A 168 -12.17 -18.07 0.06
N SER A 169 -12.71 -19.18 0.57
CA SER A 169 -13.13 -19.28 1.95
C SER A 169 -11.93 -19.55 2.85
N GLY A 170 -11.74 -18.72 3.86
CA GLY A 170 -10.63 -18.81 4.83
C GLY A 170 -9.43 -17.93 4.51
N SER A 171 -8.51 -17.80 5.47
CA SER A 171 -7.26 -17.06 5.28
C SER A 171 -6.38 -17.70 4.22
N ALA A 172 -5.81 -16.88 3.34
CA ALA A 172 -4.86 -17.30 2.32
C ALA A 172 -3.47 -17.57 2.92
#